data_7bee8ba37ee99165674449c5594d097a
#
_entry.id   7bee8ba37ee99165674449c5594d097a
#
_cell.length_a   1.000
_cell.length_b   1.000
_cell.length_c   1.000
_cell.angle_alpha   90.00
_cell.angle_beta   90.00
_cell.angle_gamma   90.00
#
_symmetry.space_group_name_H-M   'P 1'
#
loop_
_entity.id
_entity.type
_entity.pdbx_description
1 polymer ?
#
loop_
_entity_poly.entity_id
_entity_poly.type
_entity_poly.pdbx_seq_one_letter_code
_entity_poly.pdbx_strand_id
1 'polypeptide(L)'
;MSFTGKFPRNKRTNIKKTELGLVICSNCSLVQLNRNYNLKYLYNPDYGYRTGINSTMRNHVKNVVNKITKKAKLKNKDYVLDIVSNDGTLLNYFKNKINTFGIDPLIKKYKKNYKNINYKISDFFSYKNISKIDKNIKFKAITALSVFYDLKDPNNFLKDIKKLLHKDGIFN
;
A
#
# COMPACT_ATOMS: atom_id res chain seq x y z
N MET A 1 -12.03 -19.80 7.07
CA MET A 1 -11.72 -18.43 7.53
C MET A 1 -12.68 -17.45 6.88
N SER A 2 -13.18 -16.46 7.61
CA SER A 2 -14.00 -15.37 7.04
C SER A 2 -13.08 -14.26 6.50
N PHE A 3 -13.56 -13.52 5.49
CA PHE A 3 -12.82 -12.38 4.98
C PHE A 3 -12.84 -11.20 5.94
N THR A 4 -11.81 -10.36 5.86
CA THR A 4 -11.63 -9.18 6.71
C THR A 4 -12.84 -8.24 6.69
N GLY A 5 -13.26 -7.78 7.85
CA GLY A 5 -14.42 -6.88 8.01
C GLY A 5 -15.79 -7.54 7.92
N LYS A 6 -15.87 -8.85 7.69
CA LYS A 6 -17.13 -9.59 7.63
C LYS A 6 -17.44 -10.26 8.97
N PHE A 7 -18.22 -9.56 9.80
CA PHE A 7 -18.65 -10.04 11.10
C PHE A 7 -20.14 -10.43 11.08
N PRO A 8 -20.53 -11.59 11.64
CA PRO A 8 -21.93 -11.97 11.71
C PRO A 8 -22.66 -11.06 12.71
N ARG A 9 -23.81 -10.53 12.32
CA ARG A 9 -24.69 -9.77 13.22
C ARG A 9 -25.50 -10.70 14.14
N ASN A 10 -25.70 -11.93 13.72
CA ASN A 10 -26.41 -12.98 14.47
C ASN A 10 -25.97 -14.37 13.98
N LYS A 11 -26.39 -15.43 14.68
CA LYS A 11 -26.05 -16.84 14.36
C LYS A 11 -26.50 -17.30 12.96
N ARG A 12 -27.52 -16.65 12.37
CA ARG A 12 -28.09 -17.02 11.05
C ARG A 12 -27.38 -16.28 9.88
N THR A 13 -26.51 -15.29 10.16
CA THR A 13 -25.83 -14.55 9.11
C THR A 13 -24.84 -15.47 8.39
N ASN A 14 -25.12 -15.74 7.11
CA ASN A 14 -24.20 -16.51 6.28
C ASN A 14 -23.01 -15.62 5.85
N ILE A 15 -21.83 -15.99 6.30
CA ILE A 15 -20.58 -15.31 5.92
C ILE A 15 -19.82 -16.20 4.98
N LYS A 16 -19.43 -15.67 3.82
CA LYS A 16 -18.55 -16.37 2.88
C LYS A 16 -17.24 -16.74 3.58
N LYS A 17 -16.95 -18.00 3.60
CA LYS A 17 -15.72 -18.56 4.18
C LYS A 17 -14.82 -19.08 3.08
N THR A 18 -13.54 -19.20 3.39
CA THR A 18 -12.56 -19.86 2.54
C THR A 18 -11.64 -20.72 3.37
N GLU A 19 -11.07 -21.73 2.76
CA GLU A 19 -10.08 -22.59 3.39
C GLU A 19 -8.79 -21.82 3.64
N LEU A 20 -8.14 -22.07 4.76
CA LEU A 20 -6.80 -21.59 5.07
C LEU A 20 -5.85 -22.80 5.05
N GLY A 21 -5.11 -22.96 3.99
CA GLY A 21 -4.09 -24.00 3.84
C GLY A 21 -2.70 -23.40 3.76
N LEU A 22 -1.74 -23.99 4.44
CA LEU A 22 -0.33 -23.64 4.32
C LEU A 22 0.41 -24.78 3.60
N VAL A 23 1.38 -24.39 2.79
CA VAL A 23 2.30 -25.30 2.12
C VAL A 23 3.74 -24.81 2.28
N ILE A 24 4.67 -25.74 2.30
CA ILE A 24 6.11 -25.44 2.29
C ILE A 24 6.66 -25.72 0.89
N CYS A 25 7.43 -24.80 0.35
CA CYS A 25 8.13 -25.03 -0.93
C CYS A 25 9.28 -26.03 -0.72
N SER A 26 9.27 -27.13 -1.46
CA SER A 26 10.34 -28.15 -1.37
C SER A 26 11.71 -27.63 -1.84
N ASN A 27 11.73 -26.58 -2.67
CA ASN A 27 12.99 -26.04 -3.20
C ASN A 27 13.66 -25.00 -2.29
N CYS A 28 12.87 -24.10 -1.66
CA CYS A 28 13.43 -22.99 -0.87
C CYS A 28 12.90 -22.89 0.56
N SER A 29 12.12 -23.88 1.00
CA SER A 29 11.51 -23.96 2.35
C SER A 29 10.59 -22.79 2.73
N LEU A 30 10.18 -21.95 1.77
CA LEU A 30 9.22 -20.88 2.02
C LEU A 30 7.87 -21.45 2.41
N VAL A 31 7.35 -21.06 3.56
CA VAL A 31 5.97 -21.34 3.99
C VAL A 31 5.05 -20.29 3.40
N GLN A 32 4.02 -20.73 2.70
CA GLN A 32 3.09 -19.83 2.01
C GLN A 32 1.67 -20.41 1.99
N LEU A 33 0.71 -19.57 1.63
CA LEU A 33 -0.66 -20.04 1.40
C LEU A 33 -0.71 -20.95 0.17
N ASN A 34 -1.51 -22.03 0.24
CA ASN A 34 -1.71 -22.98 -0.85
C ASN A 34 -2.49 -22.38 -2.03
N ARG A 35 -3.11 -21.22 -1.85
CA ARG A 35 -3.88 -20.50 -2.89
C ARG A 35 -3.90 -19.01 -2.66
N ASN A 36 -4.07 -18.26 -3.75
CA ASN A 36 -4.26 -16.81 -3.70
C ASN A 36 -5.75 -16.48 -3.54
N TYR A 37 -6.04 -15.42 -2.80
CA TYR A 37 -7.38 -14.86 -2.64
C TYR A 37 -7.52 -13.56 -3.42
N ASN A 38 -8.75 -13.28 -3.88
CA ASN A 38 -9.02 -12.03 -4.55
C ASN A 38 -8.93 -10.86 -3.55
N LEU A 39 -7.98 -9.96 -3.79
CA LEU A 39 -7.70 -8.81 -2.92
C LEU A 39 -8.92 -7.90 -2.70
N LYS A 40 -9.89 -7.88 -3.61
CA LYS A 40 -11.16 -7.14 -3.42
C LYS A 40 -11.99 -7.64 -2.24
N TYR A 41 -11.84 -8.91 -1.84
CA TYR A 41 -12.48 -9.44 -0.63
C TYR A 41 -11.72 -9.10 0.64
N LEU A 42 -10.42 -8.86 0.55
CA LEU A 42 -9.57 -8.48 1.69
C LEU A 42 -9.60 -6.96 1.91
N TYR A 43 -9.42 -6.18 0.86
CA TYR A 43 -9.39 -4.71 0.89
C TYR A 43 -10.71 -4.13 0.37
N ASN A 44 -11.79 -4.38 1.10
CA ASN A 44 -13.13 -3.90 0.83
C ASN A 44 -13.50 -2.72 1.75
N PRO A 45 -14.64 -2.02 1.55
CA PRO A 45 -15.05 -0.91 2.40
C PRO A 45 -15.19 -1.23 3.91
N ASP A 46 -15.36 -2.51 4.27
CA ASP A 46 -15.44 -2.96 5.66
C ASP A 46 -14.05 -3.20 6.29
N TYR A 47 -12.97 -3.08 5.51
CA TYR A 47 -11.60 -3.21 6.03
C TYR A 47 -11.34 -2.21 7.15
N GLY A 48 -11.02 -2.71 8.35
CA GLY A 48 -11.04 -1.92 9.58
C GLY A 48 -9.69 -1.31 9.98
N TYR A 49 -8.58 -1.80 9.43
CA TYR A 49 -7.27 -1.30 9.81
C TYR A 49 -7.02 0.13 9.31
N ARG A 50 -6.47 0.97 10.20
CA ARG A 50 -6.03 2.34 9.89
C ARG A 50 -4.69 2.63 10.55
N THR A 51 -3.73 3.06 9.74
CA THR A 51 -2.38 3.40 10.17
C THR A 51 -2.38 4.53 11.22
N GLY A 52 -3.23 5.52 11.05
CA GLY A 52 -3.27 6.71 11.89
C GLY A 52 -3.94 6.56 13.25
N ILE A 53 -4.58 5.43 13.59
CA ILE A 53 -5.23 5.25 14.88
C ILE A 53 -4.21 4.97 15.98
N ASN A 54 -3.27 4.08 15.74
CA ASN A 54 -2.30 3.61 16.73
C ASN A 54 -1.10 4.56 16.82
N SER A 55 -0.76 5.05 18.03
CA SER A 55 0.36 5.96 18.25
C SER A 55 1.71 5.33 17.91
N THR A 56 1.91 4.06 18.25
CA THR A 56 3.13 3.31 17.90
C THR A 56 3.31 3.26 16.39
N MET A 57 2.25 2.98 15.65
CA MET A 57 2.31 2.94 14.19
C MET A 57 2.56 4.33 13.59
N ARG A 58 1.90 5.38 14.10
CA ARG A 58 2.20 6.77 13.68
C ARG A 58 3.67 7.12 13.86
N ASN A 59 4.25 6.80 15.02
CA ASN A 59 5.67 7.03 15.28
C ASN A 59 6.56 6.19 14.35
N HIS A 60 6.21 4.94 14.10
CA HIS A 60 6.93 4.07 13.18
C HIS A 60 6.96 4.67 11.76
N VAL A 61 5.82 4.99 11.16
CA VAL A 61 5.79 5.55 9.79
C VAL A 61 6.44 6.92 9.70
N LYS A 62 6.36 7.76 10.75
CA LYS A 62 7.12 9.01 10.83
C LYS A 62 8.63 8.77 10.76
N ASN A 63 9.12 7.76 11.49
CA ASN A 63 10.53 7.37 11.46
C ASN A 63 10.94 6.82 10.08
N VAL A 64 10.06 6.05 9.43
CA VAL A 64 10.27 5.57 8.06
C VAL A 64 10.42 6.76 7.11
N VAL A 65 9.51 7.74 7.15
CA VAL A 65 9.60 8.96 6.32
C VAL A 65 10.91 9.72 6.56
N ASN A 66 11.33 9.89 7.81
CA ASN A 66 12.60 10.55 8.15
C ASN A 66 13.81 9.80 7.54
N LYS A 67 13.83 8.46 7.65
CA LYS A 67 14.90 7.63 7.06
C LYS A 67 14.91 7.73 5.54
N ILE A 68 13.75 7.65 4.91
CA ILE A 68 13.59 7.74 3.46
C ILE A 68 14.05 9.11 2.95
N THR A 69 13.61 10.19 3.60
CA THR A 69 13.98 11.57 3.24
C THR A 69 15.50 11.75 3.21
N LYS A 70 16.20 11.19 4.22
CA LYS A 70 17.67 11.23 4.29
C LYS A 70 18.32 10.36 3.23
N LYS A 71 17.91 9.07 3.10
CA LYS A 71 18.54 8.11 2.19
C LYS A 71 18.32 8.48 0.72
N ALA A 72 17.11 8.86 0.33
CA ALA A 72 16.80 9.29 -1.03
C ALA A 72 17.27 10.73 -1.32
N LYS A 73 17.82 11.45 -0.34
CA LYS A 73 18.23 12.86 -0.44
C LYS A 73 17.13 13.72 -1.07
N LEU A 74 15.88 13.57 -0.53
CA LEU A 74 14.72 14.25 -1.11
C LEU A 74 14.87 15.75 -1.10
N LYS A 75 14.57 16.37 -2.24
CA LYS A 75 14.60 17.82 -2.48
C LYS A 75 13.18 18.33 -2.76
N ASN A 76 13.00 19.64 -2.71
CA ASN A 76 11.74 20.27 -3.10
C ASN A 76 11.33 19.83 -4.51
N LYS A 77 10.03 19.59 -4.69
CA LYS A 77 9.41 19.11 -5.93
C LYS A 77 9.71 17.65 -6.32
N ASP A 78 10.55 16.92 -5.57
CA ASP A 78 10.67 15.47 -5.77
C ASP A 78 9.31 14.78 -5.57
N TYR A 79 9.13 13.65 -6.24
CA TYR A 79 7.93 12.83 -6.16
C TYR A 79 8.15 11.63 -5.24
N VAL A 80 7.19 11.37 -4.39
CA VAL A 80 7.12 10.17 -3.55
C VAL A 80 5.80 9.46 -3.76
N LEU A 81 5.81 8.12 -3.77
CA LEU A 81 4.63 7.27 -3.92
C LEU A 81 4.50 6.36 -2.72
N ASP A 82 3.31 6.30 -2.13
CA ASP A 82 2.95 5.30 -1.13
C ASP A 82 1.89 4.35 -1.70
N ILE A 83 2.27 3.09 -1.84
CA ILE A 83 1.41 2.03 -2.37
C ILE A 83 0.68 1.38 -1.20
N VAL A 84 -0.65 1.20 -1.34
CA VAL A 84 -1.56 0.80 -0.27
C VAL A 84 -1.46 1.80 0.89
N SER A 85 -1.59 3.08 0.52
CA SER A 85 -1.38 4.23 1.42
C SER A 85 -2.42 4.35 2.55
N ASN A 86 -3.38 3.43 2.63
CA ASN A 86 -4.38 3.28 3.68
C ASN A 86 -5.13 4.58 3.95
N ASP A 87 -4.96 5.19 5.12
CA ASP A 87 -5.57 6.47 5.48
C ASP A 87 -4.68 7.69 5.23
N GLY A 88 -3.58 7.54 4.48
CA GLY A 88 -2.67 8.62 4.10
C GLY A 88 -1.72 9.08 5.20
N THR A 89 -1.70 8.43 6.35
CA THR A 89 -0.90 8.86 7.51
C THR A 89 0.59 8.98 7.19
N LEU A 90 1.18 8.02 6.45
CA LEU A 90 2.59 8.07 6.06
C LEU A 90 2.87 9.32 5.20
N LEU A 91 2.07 9.54 4.17
CA LEU A 91 2.25 10.65 3.24
C LEU A 91 2.14 12.02 3.89
N ASN A 92 1.30 12.16 4.93
CA ASN A 92 1.14 13.41 5.66
C ASN A 92 2.39 13.80 6.50
N TYR A 93 3.36 12.91 6.67
CA TYR A 93 4.63 13.24 7.33
C TYR A 93 5.69 13.82 6.38
N PHE A 94 5.51 13.77 5.06
CA PHE A 94 6.40 14.46 4.15
C PHE A 94 6.17 15.99 4.21
N LYS A 95 7.24 16.76 4.03
CA LYS A 95 7.16 18.24 4.02
C LYS A 95 6.34 18.72 2.82
N ASN A 96 5.63 19.83 2.97
CA ASN A 96 4.71 20.41 1.95
C ASN A 96 5.34 20.70 0.58
N LYS A 97 6.67 20.71 0.48
CA LYS A 97 7.39 20.95 -0.79
C LYS A 97 7.67 19.67 -1.58
N ILE A 98 7.32 18.50 -1.05
CA ILE A 98 7.44 17.19 -1.70
C ILE A 98 6.10 16.86 -2.37
N ASN A 99 6.14 16.38 -3.62
CA ASN A 99 4.94 15.93 -4.33
C ASN A 99 4.57 14.51 -3.89
N THR A 100 3.45 14.37 -3.22
CA THR A 100 3.01 13.11 -2.62
C THR A 100 1.92 12.43 -3.44
N PHE A 101 2.12 11.15 -3.74
CA PHE A 101 1.16 10.28 -4.41
C PHE A 101 0.71 9.17 -3.47
N GLY A 102 -0.60 9.01 -3.31
CA GLY A 102 -1.20 7.87 -2.63
C GLY A 102 -2.03 7.03 -3.60
N ILE A 103 -1.82 5.71 -3.58
CA ILE A 103 -2.66 4.77 -4.29
C ILE A 103 -3.17 3.69 -3.34
N ASP A 104 -4.50 3.60 -3.20
CA ASP A 104 -5.18 2.64 -2.33
C ASP A 104 -6.67 2.56 -2.69
N PRO A 105 -7.29 1.39 -2.80
CA PRO A 105 -8.73 1.26 -3.05
C PRO A 105 -9.60 1.94 -1.96
N LEU A 106 -9.07 2.15 -0.75
CA LEU A 106 -9.79 2.73 0.39
C LEU A 106 -9.71 4.27 0.48
N ILE A 107 -9.03 4.97 -0.43
CA ILE A 107 -8.88 6.43 -0.39
C ILE A 107 -10.22 7.14 -0.26
N LYS A 108 -11.26 6.69 -0.97
CA LYS A 108 -12.61 7.28 -0.89
C LYS A 108 -13.17 7.23 0.53
N LYS A 109 -12.92 6.13 1.26
CA LYS A 109 -13.35 5.95 2.67
C LYS A 109 -12.66 6.95 3.60
N TYR A 110 -11.38 7.26 3.34
CA TYR A 110 -10.56 8.13 4.18
C TYR A 110 -10.28 9.50 3.58
N LYS A 111 -11.12 9.97 2.67
CA LYS A 111 -10.96 11.22 1.91
C LYS A 111 -10.54 12.43 2.75
N LYS A 112 -11.06 12.54 3.98
CA LYS A 112 -10.74 13.65 4.90
C LYS A 112 -9.25 13.69 5.29
N ASN A 113 -8.59 12.54 5.38
CA ASN A 113 -7.19 12.42 5.78
C ASN A 113 -6.21 12.74 4.64
N TYR A 114 -6.70 12.78 3.40
CA TYR A 114 -5.92 13.03 2.20
C TYR A 114 -5.88 14.50 1.77
N LYS A 115 -6.29 15.45 2.61
CA LYS A 115 -6.38 16.88 2.23
C LYS A 115 -5.06 17.45 1.70
N ASN A 116 -3.95 17.13 2.34
CA ASN A 116 -2.61 17.66 2.02
C ASN A 116 -1.80 16.77 1.06
N ILE A 117 -2.39 15.71 0.53
CA ILE A 117 -1.73 14.80 -0.43
C ILE A 117 -2.06 15.28 -1.84
N ASN A 118 -1.02 15.48 -2.68
CA ASN A 118 -1.17 16.09 -3.99
C ASN A 118 -1.98 15.22 -4.96
N TYR A 119 -1.64 13.93 -5.07
CA TYR A 119 -2.27 13.01 -6.02
C TYR A 119 -2.84 11.79 -5.31
N LYS A 120 -4.07 11.41 -5.67
CA LYS A 120 -4.87 10.39 -4.98
C LYS A 120 -5.51 9.48 -6.01
N ILE A 121 -5.13 8.20 -6.00
CA ILE A 121 -5.64 7.20 -6.91
C ILE A 121 -6.38 6.13 -6.11
N SER A 122 -7.72 6.13 -6.19
CA SER A 122 -8.56 5.17 -5.47
C SER A 122 -8.67 3.87 -6.27
N ASP A 123 -7.58 3.12 -6.35
CA ASP A 123 -7.49 1.86 -7.10
C ASP A 123 -6.31 1.02 -6.57
N PHE A 124 -6.22 -0.23 -7.04
CA PHE A 124 -5.04 -1.06 -6.84
C PHE A 124 -3.84 -0.53 -7.63
N PHE A 125 -2.65 -0.74 -7.05
CA PHE A 125 -1.41 -0.30 -7.71
C PHE A 125 -1.17 -1.04 -9.02
N SER A 126 -0.81 -0.25 -10.04
CA SER A 126 -0.22 -0.70 -11.31
C SER A 126 0.49 0.48 -11.98
N TYR A 127 1.51 0.20 -12.79
CA TYR A 127 2.12 1.21 -13.65
C TYR A 127 1.06 1.96 -14.50
N LYS A 128 0.10 1.21 -15.07
CA LYS A 128 -0.99 1.77 -15.88
C LYS A 128 -1.80 2.84 -15.15
N ASN A 129 -2.10 2.64 -13.86
CA ASN A 129 -2.89 3.60 -13.10
C ASN A 129 -2.10 4.87 -12.78
N ILE A 130 -0.82 4.76 -12.50
CA ILE A 130 0.06 5.92 -12.26
C ILE A 130 0.30 6.70 -13.55
N SER A 131 0.61 6.02 -14.66
CA SER A 131 0.94 6.65 -15.95
C SER A 131 -0.22 7.39 -16.61
N LYS A 132 -1.47 7.21 -16.15
CA LYS A 132 -2.61 8.05 -16.56
C LYS A 132 -2.47 9.50 -16.12
N ILE A 133 -1.73 9.76 -15.04
CA ILE A 133 -1.47 11.13 -14.55
C ILE A 133 -0.31 11.73 -15.32
N ASP A 134 0.81 11.01 -15.38
CA ASP A 134 2.00 11.39 -16.14
C ASP A 134 2.78 10.13 -16.53
N LYS A 135 3.00 9.94 -17.83
CA LYS A 135 3.72 8.78 -18.38
C LYS A 135 5.22 8.79 -18.04
N ASN A 136 5.78 9.96 -17.80
CA ASN A 136 7.23 10.17 -17.59
C ASN A 136 7.57 10.33 -16.10
N ILE A 137 6.58 10.25 -15.21
CA ILE A 137 6.80 10.45 -13.77
C ILE A 137 7.82 9.45 -13.22
N LYS A 138 8.73 9.95 -12.39
CA LYS A 138 9.71 9.14 -11.66
C LYS A 138 9.70 9.54 -10.20
N PHE A 139 9.63 8.54 -9.33
CA PHE A 139 9.57 8.73 -7.89
C PHE A 139 10.97 8.57 -7.27
N LYS A 140 11.39 9.54 -6.48
CA LYS A 140 12.62 9.44 -5.66
C LYS A 140 12.47 8.48 -4.49
N ALA A 141 11.25 8.27 -4.02
CA ALA A 141 10.95 7.23 -3.05
C ALA A 141 9.61 6.58 -3.38
N ILE A 142 9.57 5.26 -3.27
CA ILE A 142 8.36 4.45 -3.32
C ILE A 142 8.29 3.62 -2.05
N THR A 143 7.14 3.64 -1.37
CA THR A 143 6.87 2.81 -0.19
C THR A 143 5.74 1.84 -0.45
N ALA A 144 5.84 0.64 0.15
CA ALA A 144 4.79 -0.39 0.12
C ALA A 144 4.82 -1.18 1.43
N LEU A 145 4.45 -0.52 2.53
CA LEU A 145 4.56 -1.09 3.86
C LEU A 145 3.50 -2.17 4.10
N SER A 146 3.95 -3.34 4.54
CA SER A 146 3.08 -4.49 4.89
C SER A 146 2.15 -4.94 3.75
N VAL A 147 2.66 -4.99 2.52
CA VAL A 147 1.90 -5.32 1.30
C VAL A 147 2.51 -6.46 0.51
N PHE A 148 3.84 -6.53 0.46
CA PHE A 148 4.56 -7.39 -0.48
C PHE A 148 4.22 -8.88 -0.33
N TYR A 149 3.93 -9.33 0.88
CA TYR A 149 3.57 -10.71 1.19
C TYR A 149 2.13 -11.08 0.77
N ASP A 150 1.28 -10.10 0.47
CA ASP A 150 -0.10 -10.30 0.01
C ASP A 150 -0.22 -10.38 -1.52
N LEU A 151 0.87 -10.17 -2.24
CA LEU A 151 0.85 -10.06 -3.69
C LEU A 151 0.73 -11.43 -4.37
N LYS A 152 -0.19 -11.52 -5.33
CA LYS A 152 -0.32 -12.69 -6.20
C LYS A 152 0.87 -12.83 -7.13
N ASP A 153 1.40 -11.73 -7.66
CA ASP A 153 2.51 -11.67 -8.60
C ASP A 153 3.50 -10.59 -8.18
N PRO A 154 4.42 -10.90 -7.23
CA PRO A 154 5.42 -9.95 -6.75
C PRO A 154 6.41 -9.53 -7.85
N ASN A 155 6.68 -10.39 -8.83
CA ASN A 155 7.60 -10.06 -9.91
C ASN A 155 7.03 -8.96 -10.82
N ASN A 156 5.75 -9.04 -11.19
CA ASN A 156 5.10 -7.99 -11.98
C ASN A 156 5.00 -6.68 -11.20
N PHE A 157 4.71 -6.77 -9.90
CA PHE A 157 4.72 -5.61 -9.02
C PHE A 157 6.10 -4.91 -9.02
N LEU A 158 7.20 -5.66 -8.88
CA LEU A 158 8.56 -5.10 -8.92
C LEU A 158 8.93 -4.54 -10.31
N LYS A 159 8.45 -5.16 -11.41
CA LYS A 159 8.60 -4.59 -12.76
C LYS A 159 7.93 -3.21 -12.87
N ASP A 160 6.75 -3.05 -12.30
CA ASP A 160 6.04 -1.76 -12.30
C ASP A 160 6.74 -0.72 -11.40
N ILE A 161 7.25 -1.13 -10.23
CA ILE A 161 8.11 -0.31 -9.39
C ILE A 161 9.33 0.18 -10.18
N LYS A 162 10.05 -0.72 -10.86
CA LYS A 162 11.24 -0.39 -11.65
C LYS A 162 10.96 0.65 -12.73
N LYS A 163 9.80 0.58 -13.39
CA LYS A 163 9.38 1.57 -14.40
C LYS A 163 9.15 2.97 -13.81
N LEU A 164 8.69 3.03 -12.56
CA LEU A 164 8.32 4.27 -11.88
C LEU A 164 9.45 4.87 -11.04
N LEU A 165 10.41 4.06 -10.63
CA LEU A 165 11.50 4.48 -9.76
C LEU A 165 12.49 5.38 -10.54
N HIS A 166 12.90 6.49 -9.91
CA HIS A 166 14.00 7.31 -10.40
C HIS A 166 15.31 6.53 -10.34
N LYS A 167 16.29 6.83 -11.22
CA LYS A 167 17.59 6.14 -11.27
C LYS A 167 18.34 6.12 -9.92
N ASP A 168 18.22 7.20 -9.14
CA ASP A 168 18.76 7.32 -7.78
C ASP A 168 17.66 7.23 -6.72
N GLY A 169 16.53 6.62 -7.05
CA GLY A 169 15.40 6.44 -6.15
C GLY A 169 15.55 5.22 -5.27
N ILE A 170 14.77 5.18 -4.21
CA ILE A 170 14.71 4.01 -3.30
C ILE A 170 13.30 3.44 -3.24
N PHE A 171 13.24 2.12 -3.12
CA PHE A 171 12.01 1.37 -2.78
C PHE A 171 12.15 0.79 -1.38
N ASN A 172 11.09 0.92 -0.56
CA ASN A 172 11.05 0.47 0.84
C ASN A 172 9.77 -0.31 1.12
#